data_ee7c5463436b427c5c3277642eeaad03
#
_entry.id   ee7c5463436b427c5c3277642eeaad03
#
_cell.length_a   1.000
_cell.length_b   1.000
_cell.length_c   1.000
_cell.angle_alpha   90.00
_cell.angle_beta   90.00
_cell.angle_gamma   90.00
#
_symmetry.space_group_name_H-M   'P 1'
#
loop_
_entity.id
_entity.type
_entity.pdbx_description
1 polymer ?
#
loop_
_entity_poly.entity_id
_entity_poly.type
_entity_poly.pdbx_seq_one_letter_code
_entity_poly.pdbx_strand_id
1 'polypeptide(L)'
;YFFIRKENGFKYAYIGQAKHLLTRISNHLRGFQHIDLSIKKHGLFSESNPCGYTVNYLEFPESMLDEKEQEYILKYANAGYQLRNKTSGSQGEGKKGIESNKSGKGYFDGLEQGKKKCREYVSDLFKKHLVVLTKNNPPTKYQEKALKKFQDFINLDENA
;
A
#
# COMPACT_ATOMS: atom_id res chain seq x y z
N TYR A 1 -13.77 2.84 12.22
CA TYR A 1 -12.62 1.95 12.16
C TYR A 1 -11.89 2.10 10.83
N PHE A 2 -10.62 1.73 10.83
CA PHE A 2 -9.72 1.92 9.70
C PHE A 2 -8.92 0.64 9.47
N PHE A 3 -8.92 0.13 8.25
CA PHE A 3 -7.93 -0.82 7.80
C PHE A 3 -6.86 -0.07 7.02
N ILE A 4 -5.62 -0.07 7.50
CA ILE A 4 -4.52 0.69 6.90
C ILE A 4 -3.41 -0.28 6.53
N ARG A 5 -2.87 -0.14 5.32
CA ARG A 5 -1.74 -0.93 4.82
C ARG A 5 -0.76 -0.04 4.07
N LYS A 6 0.52 -0.33 4.20
CA LYS A 6 1.58 0.33 3.43
C LYS A 6 2.46 -0.72 2.78
N GLU A 7 2.73 -0.54 1.50
CA GLU A 7 3.57 -1.45 0.74
C GLU A 7 4.24 -0.71 -0.42
N ASN A 8 5.53 -0.90 -0.62
CA ASN A 8 6.30 -0.31 -1.73
C ASN A 8 6.11 1.20 -1.92
N GLY A 9 5.99 1.95 -0.83
CA GLY A 9 5.74 3.40 -0.85
C GLY A 9 4.28 3.81 -1.06
N PHE A 10 3.39 2.86 -1.32
CA PHE A 10 1.95 3.11 -1.42
C PHE A 10 1.25 2.97 -0.08
N LYS A 11 0.24 3.82 0.12
CA LYS A 11 -0.60 3.83 1.31
C LYS A 11 -2.02 3.45 0.91
N TYR A 12 -2.58 2.46 1.55
CA TYR A 12 -3.96 2.00 1.33
C TYR A 12 -4.76 2.19 2.60
N ALA A 13 -6.00 2.63 2.46
CA ALA A 13 -6.93 2.73 3.58
C ALA A 13 -8.34 2.29 3.19
N TYR A 14 -9.04 1.74 4.15
CA TYR A 14 -10.49 1.55 4.12
C TYR A 14 -11.05 2.11 5.42
N ILE A 15 -12.03 2.98 5.32
CA ILE A 15 -12.70 3.62 6.45
C ILE A 15 -14.12 3.06 6.51
N GLY A 16 -14.58 2.72 7.67
CA GLY A 16 -15.94 2.25 7.87
C GLY A 16 -16.46 2.60 9.25
N GLN A 17 -17.76 2.54 9.40
CA GLN A 17 -18.46 2.75 10.67
C GLN A 17 -19.13 1.47 11.16
N ALA A 18 -19.32 1.34 12.43
CA ALA A 18 -20.05 0.23 13.04
C ALA A 18 -20.51 0.57 14.46
N LYS A 19 -21.73 0.18 14.80
CA LYS A 19 -22.23 0.20 16.19
C LYS A 19 -21.55 -0.89 17.04
N HIS A 20 -21.26 -2.04 16.42
CA HIS A 20 -20.61 -3.20 17.05
C HIS A 20 -19.32 -3.53 16.31
N LEU A 21 -18.21 -2.95 16.74
CA LEU A 21 -16.92 -3.01 16.06
C LEU A 21 -16.42 -4.44 15.83
N LEU A 22 -16.40 -5.27 16.89
CA LEU A 22 -15.87 -6.64 16.79
C LEU A 22 -16.68 -7.49 15.82
N THR A 23 -18.01 -7.38 15.84
CA THR A 23 -18.88 -8.06 14.88
C THR A 23 -18.57 -7.62 13.45
N ARG A 24 -18.39 -6.31 13.25
CA ARG A 24 -18.08 -5.79 11.91
C ARG A 24 -16.73 -6.24 11.40
N ILE A 25 -15.69 -6.24 12.24
CA ILE A 25 -14.36 -6.77 11.88
C ILE A 25 -14.44 -8.27 11.56
N SER A 26 -15.14 -9.06 12.40
CA SER A 26 -15.34 -10.49 12.13
C SER A 26 -16.03 -10.74 10.78
N ASN A 27 -17.02 -9.90 10.43
CA ASN A 27 -17.70 -9.99 9.13
C ASN A 27 -16.73 -9.68 7.97
N HIS A 28 -15.82 -8.71 8.12
CA HIS A 28 -14.80 -8.43 7.11
C HIS A 28 -13.82 -9.59 6.92
N LEU A 29 -13.42 -10.26 7.99
CA LEU A 29 -12.50 -11.41 7.91
C LEU A 29 -13.12 -12.62 7.20
N ARG A 30 -14.45 -12.77 7.26
CA ARG A 30 -15.20 -13.87 6.63
C ARG A 30 -15.85 -13.47 5.30
N GLY A 31 -16.04 -12.19 5.04
CA GLY A 31 -16.79 -11.63 3.93
C GLY A 31 -16.13 -11.81 2.56
N PHE A 32 -16.82 -11.29 1.54
CA PHE A 32 -16.39 -11.34 0.13
C PHE A 32 -16.47 -9.98 -0.54
N GLN A 33 -16.63 -8.91 0.21
CA GLN A 33 -16.56 -7.55 -0.33
C GLN A 33 -15.14 -7.23 -0.80
N HIS A 34 -14.98 -6.19 -1.56
CA HIS A 34 -13.67 -5.79 -2.12
C HIS A 34 -12.58 -5.63 -1.06
N ILE A 35 -12.92 -5.02 0.09
CA ILE A 35 -11.96 -4.89 1.20
C ILE A 35 -11.67 -6.25 1.84
N ASP A 36 -12.66 -7.11 1.99
CA ASP A 36 -12.53 -8.43 2.60
C ASP A 36 -11.57 -9.31 1.79
N LEU A 37 -11.72 -9.30 0.47
CA LEU A 37 -10.80 -10.01 -0.43
C LEU A 37 -9.39 -9.43 -0.36
N SER A 38 -9.26 -8.12 -0.21
CA SER A 38 -7.96 -7.48 -0.02
C SER A 38 -7.31 -7.86 1.31
N ILE A 39 -8.10 -7.94 2.40
CA ILE A 39 -7.60 -8.41 3.71
C ILE A 39 -7.18 -9.89 3.62
N LYS A 40 -7.96 -10.74 2.96
CA LYS A 40 -7.59 -12.16 2.75
C LYS A 40 -6.30 -12.31 1.95
N LYS A 41 -6.11 -11.49 0.92
CA LYS A 41 -4.91 -11.52 0.05
C LYS A 41 -3.65 -11.06 0.78
N HIS A 42 -3.72 -9.98 1.55
CA HIS A 42 -2.56 -9.31 2.14
C HIS A 42 -2.37 -9.63 3.63
N GLY A 43 -3.35 -10.23 4.29
CA GLY A 43 -3.34 -10.55 5.70
C GLY A 43 -3.43 -9.33 6.62
N LEU A 44 -3.43 -9.60 7.92
CA LEU A 44 -3.26 -8.58 8.94
C LEU A 44 -1.78 -8.38 9.23
N PHE A 45 -1.45 -7.22 9.76
CA PHE A 45 -0.09 -6.89 10.21
C PHE A 45 0.37 -7.85 11.32
N SER A 46 1.60 -8.32 11.19
CA SER A 46 2.35 -9.06 12.20
C SER A 46 3.84 -8.85 11.97
N GLU A 47 4.69 -9.31 12.86
CA GLU A 47 6.14 -9.29 12.67
C GLU A 47 6.58 -10.03 11.40
N SER A 48 5.91 -11.14 11.11
CA SER A 48 6.13 -11.92 9.88
C SER A 48 5.44 -11.35 8.64
N ASN A 49 4.51 -10.40 8.80
CA ASN A 49 3.80 -9.73 7.70
C ASN A 49 3.72 -8.21 7.91
N PRO A 50 4.83 -7.49 7.78
CA PRO A 50 4.88 -6.04 8.03
C PRO A 50 4.09 -5.21 7.00
N CYS A 51 3.72 -5.78 5.85
CA CYS A 51 2.89 -5.15 4.83
C CYS A 51 1.40 -5.47 4.96
N GLY A 52 0.99 -6.19 6.00
CA GLY A 52 -0.40 -6.52 6.27
C GLY A 52 -1.23 -5.31 6.75
N TYR A 53 -2.55 -5.50 6.84
CA TYR A 53 -3.46 -4.47 7.33
C TYR A 53 -3.37 -4.31 8.85
N THR A 54 -3.15 -3.08 9.32
CA THR A 54 -3.40 -2.69 10.70
C THR A 54 -4.86 -2.27 10.86
N VAL A 55 -5.44 -2.56 12.04
CA VAL A 55 -6.80 -2.17 12.41
C VAL A 55 -6.71 -1.12 13.49
N ASN A 56 -7.27 0.06 13.23
CA ASN A 56 -7.40 1.15 14.19
C ASN A 56 -8.87 1.54 14.31
N TYR A 57 -9.27 2.12 15.45
CA TYR A 57 -10.62 2.62 15.64
C TYR A 57 -10.64 3.89 16.46
N LEU A 58 -11.73 4.61 16.34
CA LEU A 58 -12.12 5.76 17.16
C LEU A 58 -13.56 5.60 17.55
N GLU A 59 -13.93 6.09 18.73
CA GLU A 59 -15.29 6.03 19.26
C GLU A 59 -15.96 7.40 19.14
N PHE A 60 -17.18 7.39 18.64
CA PHE A 60 -18.03 8.57 18.50
C PHE A 60 -19.47 8.22 18.86
N PRO A 61 -20.31 9.20 19.27
CA PRO A 61 -21.74 9.00 19.41
C PRO A 61 -22.34 8.46 18.10
N GLU A 62 -23.32 7.58 18.22
CA GLU A 62 -23.98 6.94 17.07
C GLU A 62 -24.50 7.96 16.04
N SER A 63 -25.06 9.07 16.50
CA SER A 63 -25.57 10.15 15.66
C SER A 63 -24.50 10.84 14.78
N MET A 64 -23.22 10.69 15.11
CA MET A 64 -22.10 11.30 14.40
C MET A 64 -21.38 10.32 13.46
N LEU A 65 -21.75 9.05 13.44
CA LEU A 65 -20.98 8.03 12.71
C LEU A 65 -20.92 8.31 11.21
N ASP A 66 -22.02 8.70 10.58
CA ASP A 66 -22.06 9.00 9.13
C ASP A 66 -21.17 10.21 8.79
N GLU A 67 -21.27 11.28 9.57
CA GLU A 67 -20.47 12.49 9.39
C GLU A 67 -18.97 12.18 9.54
N LYS A 68 -18.62 11.45 10.62
CA LYS A 68 -17.23 11.09 10.88
C LYS A 68 -16.65 10.13 9.86
N GLU A 69 -17.42 9.18 9.36
CA GLU A 69 -16.96 8.34 8.25
C GLU A 69 -16.59 9.18 7.03
N GLN A 70 -17.45 10.13 6.62
CA GLN A 70 -17.21 11.02 5.49
C GLN A 70 -15.99 11.92 5.73
N GLU A 71 -15.86 12.51 6.90
CA GLU A 71 -14.72 13.34 7.30
C GLU A 71 -13.40 12.56 7.16
N TYR A 72 -13.34 11.34 7.71
CA TYR A 72 -12.12 10.53 7.65
C TYR A 72 -11.82 9.98 6.26
N ILE A 73 -12.83 9.64 5.46
CA ILE A 73 -12.64 9.29 4.05
C ILE A 73 -11.94 10.45 3.32
N LEU A 74 -12.43 11.67 3.46
CA LEU A 74 -11.83 12.85 2.83
C LEU A 74 -10.41 13.12 3.36
N LYS A 75 -10.22 13.04 4.67
CA LYS A 75 -8.91 13.23 5.32
C LYS A 75 -7.85 12.27 4.80
N TYR A 76 -8.17 10.98 4.68
CA TYR A 76 -7.24 9.98 4.18
C TYR A 76 -7.01 10.11 2.66
N ALA A 77 -8.05 10.47 1.89
CA ALA A 77 -7.90 10.78 0.46
C ALA A 77 -6.90 11.93 0.25
N ASN A 78 -7.06 13.04 0.98
CA ASN A 78 -6.18 14.20 0.89
C ASN A 78 -4.76 13.92 1.39
N ALA A 79 -4.58 12.96 2.29
CA ALA A 79 -3.28 12.47 2.75
C ALA A 79 -2.60 11.48 1.77
N GLY A 80 -3.17 11.29 0.57
CA GLY A 80 -2.62 10.48 -0.51
C GLY A 80 -2.79 8.96 -0.31
N TYR A 81 -3.77 8.55 0.48
CA TYR A 81 -4.10 7.12 0.60
C TYR A 81 -4.95 6.66 -0.58
N GLN A 82 -4.65 5.48 -1.10
CA GLN A 82 -5.52 4.76 -2.02
C GLN A 82 -6.68 4.14 -1.26
N LEU A 83 -7.85 4.74 -1.37
CA LEU A 83 -9.01 4.30 -0.63
C LEU A 83 -9.63 3.03 -1.25
N ARG A 84 -9.90 2.05 -0.39
CA ARG A 84 -10.57 0.80 -0.75
C ARG A 84 -12.09 0.86 -0.54
N ASN A 85 -12.60 2.02 -0.18
CA ASN A 85 -14.02 2.27 -0.09
C ASN A 85 -14.65 2.17 -1.49
N LYS A 86 -15.64 1.30 -1.65
CA LYS A 86 -16.54 1.30 -2.80
C LYS A 86 -17.82 2.01 -2.42
N THR A 87 -18.28 2.84 -3.31
CA THR A 87 -19.33 3.83 -3.10
C THR A 87 -20.75 3.33 -2.87
N SER A 88 -20.99 2.04 -2.69
CA SER A 88 -22.33 1.55 -2.36
C SER A 88 -22.68 1.93 -0.92
N GLY A 89 -23.18 3.14 -0.75
CA GLY A 89 -23.68 3.65 0.52
C GLY A 89 -23.05 4.95 1.01
N SER A 90 -21.80 5.32 0.62
CA SER A 90 -21.23 6.61 1.01
C SER A 90 -21.72 7.75 0.11
N GLN A 91 -22.33 8.75 0.68
CA GLN A 91 -22.74 9.99 0.03
C GLN A 91 -22.01 11.16 0.68
N GLY A 92 -21.86 12.27 -0.05
CA GLY A 92 -21.24 13.49 0.47
C GLY A 92 -19.78 13.68 0.10
N GLU A 93 -19.08 14.50 0.88
CA GLU A 93 -17.71 14.98 0.58
C GLU A 93 -16.68 13.84 0.55
N GLY A 94 -16.85 12.82 1.37
CA GLY A 94 -15.98 11.64 1.34
C GLY A 94 -16.04 10.89 0.01
N LYS A 95 -17.20 10.79 -0.62
CA LYS A 95 -17.36 10.20 -1.95
C LYS A 95 -16.59 11.00 -3.01
N LYS A 96 -16.71 12.32 -3.01
CA LYS A 96 -15.95 13.20 -3.90
C LYS A 96 -14.44 13.02 -3.70
N GLY A 97 -13.98 12.90 -2.46
CA GLY A 97 -12.58 12.62 -2.14
C GLY A 97 -12.10 11.30 -2.71
N ILE A 98 -12.92 10.22 -2.64
CA ILE A 98 -12.59 8.92 -3.23
C ILE A 98 -12.47 9.06 -4.77
N GLU A 99 -13.41 9.71 -5.42
CA GLU A 99 -13.44 9.86 -6.87
C GLU A 99 -12.28 10.71 -7.40
N SER A 100 -11.98 11.83 -6.75
CA SER A 100 -10.91 12.74 -7.16
C SER A 100 -9.49 12.17 -6.97
N ASN A 101 -9.30 11.28 -5.99
CA ASN A 101 -7.99 10.68 -5.68
C ASN A 101 -7.84 9.23 -6.16
N LYS A 102 -8.81 8.72 -6.91
CA LYS A 102 -8.78 7.36 -7.44
C LYS A 102 -7.81 7.27 -8.61
N SER A 103 -6.79 6.44 -8.49
CA SER A 103 -5.92 6.11 -9.61
C SER A 103 -6.69 5.37 -10.69
N GLY A 104 -6.34 5.60 -11.95
CA GLY A 104 -6.90 4.87 -13.08
C GLY A 104 -6.75 3.35 -12.90
N LYS A 105 -7.67 2.58 -13.48
CA LYS A 105 -7.60 1.11 -13.47
C LYS A 105 -6.27 0.67 -14.11
N GLY A 106 -5.53 -0.20 -13.41
CA GLY A 106 -4.24 -0.70 -13.89
C GLY A 106 -3.05 0.25 -13.64
N TYR A 107 -3.25 1.45 -13.09
CA TYR A 107 -2.15 2.38 -12.82
C TYR A 107 -1.04 1.77 -11.96
N PHE A 108 -1.41 1.11 -10.86
CA PHE A 108 -0.42 0.48 -9.96
C PHE A 108 0.22 -0.74 -10.59
N ASP A 109 -0.56 -1.55 -11.32
CA ASP A 109 -0.02 -2.69 -12.06
C ASP A 109 0.97 -2.22 -13.14
N GLY A 110 0.64 -1.14 -13.85
CA GLY A 110 1.52 -0.51 -14.82
C GLY A 110 2.80 0.06 -14.20
N LEU A 111 2.69 0.67 -13.01
CA LEU A 111 3.85 1.18 -12.28
C LEU A 111 4.78 0.06 -11.82
N GLU A 112 4.23 -1.04 -11.28
CA GLU A 112 5.02 -2.21 -10.85
C GLU A 112 5.67 -2.90 -12.06
N GLN A 113 4.93 -3.10 -13.14
CA GLN A 113 5.49 -3.62 -14.39
C GLN A 113 6.58 -2.72 -14.98
N GLY A 114 6.39 -1.39 -14.93
CA GLY A 114 7.39 -0.43 -15.36
C GLY A 114 8.68 -0.52 -14.55
N LYS A 115 8.57 -0.62 -13.22
CA LYS A 115 9.71 -0.83 -12.33
C LYS A 115 10.43 -2.14 -12.63
N LYS A 116 9.68 -3.23 -12.84
CA LYS A 116 10.25 -4.54 -13.17
C LYS A 116 11.02 -4.49 -14.48
N LYS A 117 10.41 -3.99 -15.56
CA LYS A 117 11.08 -3.83 -16.87
C LYS A 117 12.32 -2.94 -16.82
N CYS A 118 12.25 -1.84 -16.06
CA CYS A 118 13.41 -0.96 -15.88
C CYS A 118 14.56 -1.70 -15.18
N ARG A 119 14.26 -2.49 -14.16
CA ARG A 119 15.25 -3.30 -13.45
C ARG A 119 15.88 -4.37 -14.36
N GLU A 120 15.05 -5.11 -15.08
CA GLU A 120 15.50 -6.11 -16.06
C GLU A 120 16.44 -5.49 -17.10
N TYR A 121 16.05 -4.35 -17.66
CA TYR A 121 16.88 -3.62 -18.64
C TYR A 121 18.22 -3.17 -18.05
N VAL A 122 18.20 -2.57 -16.85
CA VAL A 122 19.42 -2.15 -16.14
C VAL A 122 20.30 -3.35 -15.82
N SER A 123 19.72 -4.44 -15.30
CA SER A 123 20.44 -5.68 -15.01
C SER A 123 21.15 -6.24 -16.25
N ASP A 124 20.44 -6.28 -17.37
CA ASP A 124 21.00 -6.75 -18.67
C ASP A 124 22.19 -5.91 -19.14
N LEU A 125 22.07 -4.58 -19.09
CA LEU A 125 23.17 -3.69 -19.45
C LEU A 125 24.43 -3.94 -18.61
N PHE A 126 24.26 -4.06 -17.30
CA PHE A 126 25.39 -4.28 -16.40
C PHE A 126 25.97 -5.70 -16.52
N LYS A 127 25.12 -6.73 -16.58
CA LYS A 127 25.61 -8.12 -16.69
C LYS A 127 26.33 -8.41 -18.03
N LYS A 128 25.91 -7.76 -19.11
CA LYS A 128 26.42 -8.05 -20.45
C LYS A 128 27.52 -7.09 -20.94
N HIS A 129 27.47 -5.83 -20.51
CA HIS A 129 28.26 -4.78 -21.18
C HIS A 129 29.08 -3.90 -20.24
N LEU A 130 28.81 -3.90 -18.93
CA LEU A 130 29.42 -2.96 -17.99
C LEU A 130 29.99 -3.68 -16.77
N VAL A 131 31.02 -3.07 -16.19
CA VAL A 131 31.59 -3.47 -14.89
C VAL A 131 31.34 -2.33 -13.89
N VAL A 132 30.77 -2.66 -12.75
CA VAL A 132 30.55 -1.68 -11.67
C VAL A 132 31.72 -1.74 -10.69
N LEU A 133 32.44 -0.64 -10.60
CA LEU A 133 33.54 -0.46 -9.68
C LEU A 133 33.29 0.69 -8.73
N THR A 134 33.83 0.61 -7.53
CA THR A 134 33.84 1.73 -6.60
C THR A 134 34.88 2.77 -7.05
N LYS A 135 34.62 4.05 -6.75
CA LYS A 135 35.53 5.14 -7.14
C LYS A 135 36.93 5.03 -6.49
N ASN A 136 36.99 4.42 -5.33
CA ASN A 136 38.25 4.25 -4.57
C ASN A 136 38.62 2.76 -4.47
N ASN A 137 39.91 2.48 -4.45
CA ASN A 137 40.45 1.17 -4.14
C ASN A 137 41.56 1.33 -3.06
N PRO A 138 41.33 0.86 -1.81
CA PRO A 138 40.16 0.15 -1.32
C PRO A 138 38.92 1.05 -1.21
N PRO A 139 37.70 0.48 -1.30
CA PRO A 139 36.46 1.23 -1.18
C PRO A 139 36.22 1.71 0.24
N THR A 140 35.56 2.84 0.37
CA THR A 140 35.05 3.31 1.67
C THR A 140 33.81 2.51 2.09
N LYS A 141 33.51 2.45 3.39
CA LYS A 141 32.29 1.78 3.91
C LYS A 141 30.98 2.25 3.24
N TYR A 142 30.92 3.53 2.83
CA TYR A 142 29.75 4.06 2.09
C TYR A 142 29.68 3.54 0.67
N GLN A 143 30.81 3.37 0.00
CA GLN A 143 30.91 2.83 -1.35
C GLN A 143 30.57 1.34 -1.38
N GLU A 144 31.03 0.56 -0.41
CA GLU A 144 30.67 -0.84 -0.23
C GLU A 144 29.16 -1.00 -0.05
N LYS A 145 28.55 -0.15 0.81
CA LYS A 145 27.12 -0.15 1.06
C LYS A 145 26.30 0.24 -0.18
N ALA A 146 26.81 1.18 -0.98
CA ALA A 146 26.19 1.58 -2.24
C ALA A 146 26.30 0.47 -3.30
N LEU A 147 27.45 -0.18 -3.41
CA LEU A 147 27.66 -1.30 -4.32
C LEU A 147 26.73 -2.47 -3.97
N LYS A 148 26.63 -2.82 -2.68
CA LYS A 148 25.69 -3.85 -2.23
C LYS A 148 24.24 -3.52 -2.58
N LYS A 149 23.79 -2.29 -2.31
CA LYS A 149 22.42 -1.86 -2.70
C LYS A 149 22.17 -1.94 -4.20
N PHE A 150 23.17 -1.64 -5.02
CA PHE A 150 23.07 -1.77 -6.46
C PHE A 150 22.97 -3.24 -6.89
N GLN A 151 23.83 -4.11 -6.33
CA GLN A 151 23.78 -5.55 -6.57
C GLN A 151 22.43 -6.15 -6.16
N ASP A 152 21.94 -5.81 -4.98
CA ASP A 152 20.62 -6.24 -4.52
C ASP A 152 19.49 -5.75 -5.47
N PHE A 153 19.60 -4.55 -6.01
CA PHE A 153 18.64 -4.00 -6.96
C PHE A 153 18.60 -4.78 -8.29
N ILE A 154 19.73 -5.19 -8.82
CA ILE A 154 19.80 -5.91 -10.11
C ILE A 154 19.56 -7.42 -9.98
N ASN A 155 19.71 -8.02 -8.78
CA ASN A 155 19.60 -9.46 -8.53
C ASN A 155 18.31 -9.88 -7.79
N LEU A 156 17.37 -8.96 -7.59
CA LEU A 156 16.14 -9.23 -6.82
C LEU A 156 15.25 -10.35 -7.41
N ASP A 157 15.46 -10.74 -8.67
CA ASP A 157 14.68 -11.79 -9.33
C ASP A 157 15.29 -13.21 -9.16
N GLU A 158 16.47 -13.35 -8.54
CA GLU A 158 17.07 -14.67 -8.27
C GLU A 158 16.62 -15.29 -6.95
N ASN A 159 15.84 -14.53 -6.13
CA ASN A 159 15.35 -14.97 -4.81
C ASN A 159 13.82 -14.84 -4.65
N ALA A 160 13.03 -14.75 -5.72
CA ALA A 160 11.57 -14.65 -5.68
C ALA A 160 10.88 -15.96 -6.08
#